data_2e2309b50ab15281d7ac53af3c14a6d9
#
_entry.id   2e2309b50ab15281d7ac53af3c14a6d9
#
_cell.length_a   1.000
_cell.length_b   1.000
_cell.length_c   1.000
_cell.angle_alpha   90.00
_cell.angle_beta   90.00
_cell.angle_gamma   90.00
#
_symmetry.space_group_name_H-M   'P 1'
#
loop_
_entity.id
_entity.type
_entity.pdbx_description
1 polymer ?
#
loop_
_entity_poly.entity_id
_entity_poly.type
_entity_poly.pdbx_seq_one_letter_code
_entity_poly.pdbx_strand_id
1 'polypeptide(L)'
;MRYKYDYKESQTAALLSVATAVLIIFDIFYAASLNIYIVFILGIILASILLNRLYERGVMKKLSIDIVNKEVRHYKGEAGILKIRIRQEGIMPVLGAEMTITAGNDIKFDHDQALKIRQQTETKTVFTVLPKSETVIEVPYTAVHRGVSYIVDSRIKIPKIFSFGNMDLKQLGSAQHEILIYPDKFAVHNEKIKFKVAEGIFRNNESLYTDPLLTIGNREYMTSDSLRDINWKQSARTGELQAKVYEKTTYTEWLILINLRSGSIFAPPKNIENIFEKLSFLTGEIAKENINYSMIANMKTFDEGNYYRIDDLNGVRSCRTMLEALAKIKTVTFTISFERFLNHVQLYEKIPSHIIFTGQTNPLIDKELTHFLHRGVTVYQLDENGLERYGEKRAVR
;
A
#
# COMPACT_ATOMS: atom_id res chain seq x y z
N MET A 1 16.49 7.92 -11.63
CA MET A 1 16.25 6.97 -12.75
C MET A 1 15.94 7.77 -14.00
N ARG A 2 16.68 7.56 -15.08
CA ARG A 2 16.35 8.22 -16.36
C ARG A 2 15.20 7.45 -17.01
N TYR A 3 14.08 8.11 -17.24
CA TYR A 3 12.97 7.54 -17.99
C TYR A 3 13.40 7.37 -19.46
N LYS A 4 13.20 6.18 -20.01
CA LYS A 4 13.40 5.93 -21.43
C LYS A 4 12.05 6.17 -22.13
N TYR A 5 11.98 7.17 -22.98
CA TYR A 5 10.79 7.45 -23.76
C TYR A 5 10.88 6.71 -25.10
N ASP A 6 9.77 6.12 -25.53
CA ASP A 6 9.64 5.59 -26.87
C ASP A 6 9.07 6.70 -27.78
N TYR A 7 9.87 7.07 -28.75
CA TYR A 7 9.48 8.05 -29.76
C TYR A 7 9.22 7.34 -31.08
N LYS A 8 7.99 7.41 -31.55
CA LYS A 8 7.64 6.91 -32.87
C LYS A 8 7.90 8.00 -33.91
N GLU A 9 9.05 7.93 -34.56
CA GLU A 9 9.36 8.81 -35.68
C GLU A 9 8.26 8.66 -36.74
N SER A 10 7.68 9.79 -37.16
CA SER A 10 6.67 9.78 -38.22
C SER A 10 7.34 9.39 -39.53
N GLN A 11 7.11 8.14 -39.97
CA GLN A 11 7.58 7.64 -41.27
C GLN A 11 7.16 8.55 -42.44
N THR A 12 6.01 9.22 -42.29
CA THR A 12 5.52 10.19 -43.26
C THR A 12 6.45 11.39 -43.43
N ALA A 13 7.05 11.89 -42.36
CA ALA A 13 8.01 13.01 -42.42
C ALA A 13 9.32 12.61 -43.13
N ALA A 14 9.76 11.37 -42.93
CA ALA A 14 10.92 10.83 -43.62
C ALA A 14 10.66 10.72 -45.14
N LEU A 15 9.53 10.12 -45.52
CA LEU A 15 9.10 9.99 -46.91
C LEU A 15 8.92 11.34 -47.57
N LEU A 16 8.32 12.30 -46.87
CA LEU A 16 8.12 13.65 -47.43
C LEU A 16 9.44 14.40 -47.69
N SER A 17 10.44 14.24 -46.79
CA SER A 17 11.77 14.83 -46.99
C SER A 17 12.52 14.23 -48.17
N VAL A 18 12.40 12.90 -48.37
CA VAL A 18 13.01 12.25 -49.55
C VAL A 18 12.27 12.69 -50.84
N ALA A 19 10.95 12.73 -50.82
CA ALA A 19 10.17 13.17 -51.98
C ALA A 19 10.48 14.64 -52.37
N THR A 20 10.58 15.57 -51.41
CA THR A 20 10.94 16.96 -51.67
C THR A 20 12.37 17.10 -52.20
N ALA A 21 13.33 16.32 -51.66
CA ALA A 21 14.69 16.31 -52.19
C ALA A 21 14.76 15.77 -53.61
N VAL A 22 14.02 14.73 -53.95
CA VAL A 22 13.92 14.15 -55.29
C VAL A 22 13.30 15.16 -56.25
N LEU A 23 12.24 15.87 -55.83
CA LEU A 23 11.61 16.92 -56.62
C LEU A 23 12.57 18.10 -56.92
N ILE A 24 13.37 18.53 -55.98
CA ILE A 24 14.40 19.58 -56.16
C ILE A 24 15.45 19.11 -57.16
N ILE A 25 15.93 17.85 -57.06
CA ILE A 25 16.92 17.30 -57.96
C ILE A 25 16.33 17.19 -59.40
N PHE A 26 15.09 16.69 -59.51
CA PHE A 26 14.40 16.60 -60.76
C PHE A 26 14.22 17.96 -61.45
N ASP A 27 13.85 18.99 -60.69
CA ASP A 27 13.65 20.34 -61.19
C ASP A 27 14.97 20.97 -61.67
N ILE A 28 16.09 20.70 -60.99
CA ILE A 28 17.42 21.16 -61.39
C ILE A 28 17.91 20.51 -62.73
N PHE A 29 17.57 19.22 -62.96
CA PHE A 29 18.09 18.47 -64.11
C PHE A 29 17.19 18.51 -65.37
N TYR A 30 15.88 18.68 -65.21
CA TYR A 30 14.92 18.48 -66.30
C TYR A 30 14.11 19.74 -66.65
N ALA A 31 14.00 20.74 -65.81
CA ALA A 31 13.24 21.96 -66.11
C ALA A 31 14.12 23.00 -66.82
N ALA A 32 13.99 23.12 -68.14
CA ALA A 32 14.71 24.12 -68.91
C ALA A 32 14.32 25.59 -68.60
N SER A 33 13.28 25.83 -67.82
CA SER A 33 12.87 27.11 -67.23
C SER A 33 12.62 27.00 -65.77
N LEU A 34 13.68 27.08 -64.98
CA LEU A 34 13.64 27.07 -63.53
C LEU A 34 12.72 28.20 -63.07
N ASN A 35 11.56 27.83 -62.55
CA ASN A 35 10.75 28.79 -61.80
C ASN A 35 11.40 28.96 -60.40
N ILE A 36 12.27 29.94 -60.26
CA ILE A 36 13.08 30.19 -59.03
C ILE A 36 12.24 30.23 -57.77
N TYR A 37 10.97 30.60 -57.90
CA TYR A 37 10.02 30.60 -56.76
C TYR A 37 9.67 29.19 -56.28
N ILE A 38 9.56 28.19 -57.19
CA ILE A 38 9.27 26.79 -56.81
C ILE A 38 10.46 26.21 -56.07
N VAL A 39 11.69 26.40 -56.57
CA VAL A 39 12.92 25.97 -55.92
C VAL A 39 13.04 26.59 -54.53
N PHE A 40 12.73 27.90 -54.41
CA PHE A 40 12.78 28.58 -53.13
C PHE A 40 11.76 28.02 -52.13
N ILE A 41 10.51 27.76 -52.52
CA ILE A 41 9.48 27.16 -51.69
C ILE A 41 9.88 25.74 -51.25
N LEU A 42 10.35 24.91 -52.17
CA LEU A 42 10.84 23.56 -51.87
C LEU A 42 12.02 23.60 -50.93
N GLY A 43 12.94 24.54 -51.07
CA GLY A 43 14.06 24.79 -50.16
C GLY A 43 13.61 25.12 -48.74
N ILE A 44 12.60 25.99 -48.59
CA ILE A 44 12.02 26.35 -47.29
C ILE A 44 11.40 25.09 -46.62
N ILE A 45 10.65 24.30 -47.39
CA ILE A 45 10.03 23.05 -46.87
C ILE A 45 11.10 22.08 -46.41
N LEU A 46 12.15 21.87 -47.20
CA LEU A 46 13.24 20.97 -46.85
C LEU A 46 14.00 21.48 -45.62
N ALA A 47 14.30 22.77 -45.53
CA ALA A 47 14.91 23.40 -44.38
C ALA A 47 14.07 23.24 -43.10
N SER A 48 12.74 23.45 -43.22
CA SER A 48 11.80 23.24 -42.10
C SER A 48 11.81 21.81 -41.59
N ILE A 49 11.79 20.82 -42.49
CA ILE A 49 11.87 19.40 -42.13
C ILE A 49 13.20 19.06 -41.42
N LEU A 50 14.31 19.60 -41.96
CA LEU A 50 15.64 19.35 -41.40
C LEU A 50 15.78 19.98 -39.99
N LEU A 51 15.37 21.25 -39.86
CA LEU A 51 15.36 21.94 -38.57
C LEU A 51 14.49 21.23 -37.52
N ASN A 52 13.35 20.71 -37.97
CA ASN A 52 12.45 19.97 -37.07
C ASN A 52 13.09 18.65 -36.57
N ARG A 53 13.79 17.94 -37.46
CA ARG A 53 14.54 16.74 -37.07
C ARG A 53 15.68 17.06 -36.09
N LEU A 54 16.40 18.14 -36.29
CA LEU A 54 17.43 18.61 -35.37
C LEU A 54 16.84 18.98 -34.01
N TYR A 55 15.69 19.65 -34.02
CA TYR A 55 14.94 20.01 -32.82
C TYR A 55 14.52 18.73 -32.04
N GLU A 56 13.84 17.80 -32.72
CA GLU A 56 13.40 16.52 -32.12
C GLU A 56 14.57 15.76 -31.45
N ARG A 57 15.67 15.58 -32.17
CA ARG A 57 16.86 14.91 -31.63
C ARG A 57 17.49 15.68 -30.46
N GLY A 58 17.50 17.00 -30.52
CA GLY A 58 18.04 17.88 -29.48
C GLY A 58 17.23 17.82 -28.19
N VAL A 59 15.90 17.78 -28.31
CA VAL A 59 14.98 17.67 -27.17
C VAL A 59 15.08 16.28 -26.55
N MET A 60 14.91 15.20 -27.34
CA MET A 60 14.83 13.83 -26.82
C MET A 60 16.06 13.36 -26.09
N LYS A 61 17.26 13.72 -26.56
CA LYS A 61 18.52 13.29 -25.95
C LYS A 61 18.81 13.93 -24.61
N LYS A 62 18.21 15.07 -24.32
CA LYS A 62 18.58 15.95 -23.21
C LYS A 62 17.43 16.27 -22.25
N LEU A 63 16.24 15.79 -22.54
CA LEU A 63 15.08 15.92 -21.66
C LEU A 63 15.09 14.79 -20.63
N SER A 64 15.04 15.14 -19.35
CA SER A 64 14.86 14.20 -18.23
C SER A 64 13.69 14.61 -17.38
N ILE A 65 12.94 13.61 -16.90
CA ILE A 65 11.76 13.82 -16.08
C ILE A 65 11.87 12.90 -14.87
N ASP A 66 11.75 13.47 -13.69
CA ASP A 66 11.87 12.75 -12.42
C ASP A 66 10.71 13.14 -11.50
N ILE A 67 10.14 12.16 -10.82
CA ILE A 67 9.18 12.40 -9.74
C ILE A 67 10.00 12.64 -8.46
N VAL A 68 9.81 13.79 -7.83
CA VAL A 68 10.60 14.21 -6.66
C VAL A 68 10.26 13.38 -5.42
N ASN A 69 8.97 13.17 -5.17
CA ASN A 69 8.48 12.45 -4.01
C ASN A 69 8.24 10.98 -4.37
N LYS A 70 9.20 10.09 -4.07
CA LYS A 70 9.12 8.67 -4.49
C LYS A 70 8.09 7.87 -3.71
N GLU A 71 7.93 8.12 -2.44
CA GLU A 71 6.98 7.46 -1.56
C GLU A 71 6.19 8.52 -0.80
N VAL A 72 4.91 8.56 -1.01
CA VAL A 72 4.01 9.49 -0.32
C VAL A 72 2.96 8.69 0.44
N ARG A 73 2.65 9.14 1.64
CA ARG A 73 1.70 8.50 2.53
C ARG A 73 0.65 9.52 2.95
N HIS A 74 -0.61 9.16 2.78
CA HIS A 74 -1.76 9.97 3.15
C HIS A 74 -2.79 9.13 3.88
N TYR A 75 -3.60 9.79 4.69
CA TYR A 75 -4.88 9.23 5.12
C TYR A 75 -5.95 9.49 4.05
N LYS A 76 -6.98 8.68 4.04
CA LYS A 76 -8.16 8.91 3.20
C LYS A 76 -8.73 10.31 3.45
N GLY A 77 -9.02 11.05 2.39
CA GLY A 77 -9.49 12.44 2.44
C GLY A 77 -8.40 13.52 2.44
N GLU A 78 -7.14 13.16 2.65
CA GLU A 78 -6.05 14.13 2.63
C GLU A 78 -5.68 14.57 1.21
N ALA A 79 -5.35 15.85 1.09
CA ALA A 79 -4.79 16.43 -0.13
C ALA A 79 -3.28 16.20 -0.21
N GLY A 80 -2.80 15.89 -1.40
CA GLY A 80 -1.39 15.74 -1.71
C GLY A 80 -0.97 16.53 -2.93
N ILE A 81 0.33 16.68 -3.11
CA ILE A 81 0.90 17.35 -4.30
C ILE A 81 1.95 16.42 -4.90
N LEU A 82 1.71 16.01 -6.15
CA LEU A 82 2.69 15.28 -6.93
C LEU A 82 3.64 16.29 -7.59
N LYS A 83 4.93 16.24 -7.21
CA LYS A 83 5.97 17.14 -7.76
C LYS A 83 6.76 16.40 -8.82
N ILE A 84 6.69 16.93 -10.05
CA ILE A 84 7.38 16.38 -11.22
C ILE A 84 8.44 17.38 -11.65
N ARG A 85 9.70 16.98 -11.59
CA ARG A 85 10.83 17.77 -12.05
C ARG A 85 11.14 17.42 -13.48
N ILE A 86 11.13 18.43 -14.34
CA ILE A 86 11.47 18.31 -15.75
C ILE A 86 12.71 19.16 -15.99
N ARG A 87 13.77 18.52 -16.50
CA ARG A 87 15.06 19.16 -16.76
C ARG A 87 15.41 19.04 -18.23
N GLN A 88 15.76 20.13 -18.85
CA GLN A 88 16.30 20.19 -20.20
C GLN A 88 17.80 20.58 -20.16
N GLU A 89 18.67 19.62 -20.38
CA GLU A 89 20.12 19.82 -20.39
C GLU A 89 20.64 20.32 -21.75
N GLY A 90 19.78 20.31 -22.77
CA GLY A 90 20.09 20.73 -24.14
C GLY A 90 19.92 22.22 -24.37
N ILE A 91 20.21 22.63 -25.62
CA ILE A 91 20.05 24.00 -26.10
C ILE A 91 18.66 24.24 -26.73
N MET A 92 17.85 23.19 -26.91
CA MET A 92 16.53 23.30 -27.52
C MET A 92 15.49 23.49 -26.43
N PRO A 93 14.66 24.53 -26.48
CA PRO A 93 13.56 24.74 -25.52
C PRO A 93 12.42 23.75 -25.76
N VAL A 94 11.67 23.47 -24.72
CA VAL A 94 10.39 22.74 -24.78
C VAL A 94 9.30 23.72 -24.45
N LEU A 95 8.50 24.12 -25.46
CA LEU A 95 7.49 25.18 -25.32
C LEU A 95 6.09 24.58 -25.40
N GLY A 96 5.24 24.90 -24.41
CA GLY A 96 3.83 24.53 -24.42
C GLY A 96 3.57 23.02 -24.50
N ALA A 97 4.43 22.20 -23.89
CA ALA A 97 4.26 20.76 -23.87
C ALA A 97 3.10 20.37 -22.93
N GLU A 98 2.25 19.45 -23.38
CA GLU A 98 1.15 18.87 -22.60
C GLU A 98 1.59 17.55 -22.01
N MET A 99 1.51 17.40 -20.69
CA MET A 99 1.76 16.15 -19.98
C MET A 99 0.44 15.56 -19.49
N THR A 100 0.16 14.34 -19.90
CA THR A 100 -0.98 13.55 -19.38
C THR A 100 -0.45 12.53 -18.37
N ILE A 101 -1.01 12.53 -17.17
CA ILE A 101 -0.65 11.62 -16.07
C ILE A 101 -1.85 10.74 -15.78
N THR A 102 -1.62 9.44 -15.76
CA THR A 102 -2.64 8.44 -15.45
C THR A 102 -2.29 7.75 -14.13
N ALA A 103 -3.22 7.73 -13.20
CA ALA A 103 -3.08 7.08 -11.90
C ALA A 103 -4.25 6.14 -11.60
N GLY A 104 -4.11 5.32 -10.54
CA GLY A 104 -5.19 4.48 -10.04
C GLY A 104 -6.37 5.28 -9.49
N ASN A 105 -7.53 4.63 -9.32
CA ASN A 105 -8.77 5.26 -8.82
C ASN A 105 -8.72 5.67 -7.34
N ASP A 106 -7.68 5.26 -6.61
CA ASP A 106 -7.57 5.54 -5.19
C ASP A 106 -7.26 7.02 -4.92
N ILE A 107 -6.84 7.75 -5.96
CA ILE A 107 -6.65 9.20 -5.93
C ILE A 107 -7.56 9.90 -6.96
N LYS A 108 -7.89 11.15 -6.68
CA LYS A 108 -8.59 12.03 -7.60
C LYS A 108 -7.73 13.29 -7.81
N PHE A 109 -7.44 13.63 -9.05
CA PHE A 109 -6.79 14.89 -9.37
C PHE A 109 -7.78 16.06 -9.24
N ASP A 110 -7.32 17.17 -8.65
CA ASP A 110 -8.18 18.33 -8.35
C ASP A 110 -8.31 19.31 -9.53
N HIS A 111 -7.79 18.93 -10.70
CA HIS A 111 -7.89 19.73 -11.93
C HIS A 111 -9.24 19.52 -12.64
N ASP A 112 -9.80 20.57 -13.20
CA ASP A 112 -11.08 20.58 -13.95
C ASP A 112 -11.12 19.62 -15.16
N GLN A 113 -9.99 19.12 -15.61
CA GLN A 113 -9.85 18.19 -16.74
C GLN A 113 -9.64 16.74 -16.32
N ALA A 114 -9.92 16.39 -15.05
CA ALA A 114 -9.80 15.03 -14.60
C ALA A 114 -10.88 14.13 -15.24
N LEU A 115 -10.46 13.21 -16.09
CA LEU A 115 -11.31 12.23 -16.74
C LEU A 115 -11.22 10.89 -16.00
N LYS A 116 -12.37 10.30 -15.67
CA LYS A 116 -12.43 8.89 -15.21
C LYS A 116 -12.55 7.97 -16.42
N ILE A 117 -11.51 7.22 -16.72
CA ILE A 117 -11.51 6.22 -17.78
C ILE A 117 -11.35 4.83 -17.17
N ARG A 118 -12.44 4.05 -17.17
CA ARG A 118 -12.50 2.71 -16.55
C ARG A 118 -12.15 2.73 -15.05
N GLN A 119 -10.98 2.22 -14.66
CA GLN A 119 -10.50 2.18 -13.28
C GLN A 119 -9.25 3.07 -13.09
N GLN A 120 -9.19 4.19 -13.80
CA GLN A 120 -8.04 5.11 -13.76
C GLN A 120 -8.53 6.55 -13.81
N THR A 121 -7.73 7.43 -13.21
CA THR A 121 -7.94 8.88 -13.24
C THR A 121 -6.82 9.53 -14.05
N GLU A 122 -7.16 10.37 -14.99
CA GLU A 122 -6.20 11.10 -15.82
C GLU A 122 -6.28 12.61 -15.57
N THR A 123 -5.15 13.27 -15.60
CA THR A 123 -5.05 14.74 -15.57
C THR A 123 -4.08 15.21 -16.63
N LYS A 124 -4.29 16.44 -17.11
CA LYS A 124 -3.44 17.10 -18.09
C LYS A 124 -2.86 18.36 -17.52
N THR A 125 -1.60 18.62 -17.76
CA THR A 125 -0.91 19.84 -17.37
C THR A 125 -0.02 20.31 -18.50
N VAL A 126 0.09 21.63 -18.66
CA VAL A 126 0.93 22.25 -19.69
C VAL A 126 2.18 22.82 -19.02
N PHE A 127 3.32 22.65 -19.67
CA PHE A 127 4.59 23.15 -19.16
C PHE A 127 5.51 23.70 -20.26
N THR A 128 6.43 24.52 -19.84
CA THR A 128 7.51 25.06 -20.67
C THR A 128 8.82 24.90 -19.90
N VAL A 129 9.86 24.42 -20.59
CA VAL A 129 11.21 24.35 -20.05
C VAL A 129 12.19 25.01 -21.00
N LEU A 130 12.93 25.97 -20.50
CA LEU A 130 13.94 26.69 -21.26
C LEU A 130 15.23 25.84 -21.40
N PRO A 131 16.13 26.20 -22.34
CA PRO A 131 17.43 25.54 -22.48
C PRO A 131 18.23 25.57 -21.18
N LYS A 132 18.88 24.45 -20.85
CA LYS A 132 19.74 24.31 -19.66
C LYS A 132 19.05 24.70 -18.34
N SER A 133 17.74 24.51 -18.26
CA SER A 133 16.95 24.83 -17.08
C SER A 133 16.12 23.63 -16.58
N GLU A 134 15.56 23.80 -15.40
CA GLU A 134 14.58 22.85 -14.85
C GLU A 134 13.30 23.58 -14.46
N THR A 135 12.20 22.86 -14.55
CA THR A 135 10.86 23.32 -14.12
C THR A 135 10.26 22.22 -13.25
N VAL A 136 9.62 22.60 -12.15
CA VAL A 136 8.87 21.69 -11.29
C VAL A 136 7.39 21.95 -11.52
N ILE A 137 6.68 20.89 -11.90
CA ILE A 137 5.22 20.91 -12.03
C ILE A 137 4.63 20.34 -10.75
N GLU A 138 3.66 21.03 -10.19
CA GLU A 138 2.89 20.59 -9.04
C GLU A 138 1.49 20.19 -9.49
N VAL A 139 1.14 18.94 -9.25
CA VAL A 139 -0.17 18.37 -9.58
C VAL A 139 -0.89 18.02 -8.30
N PRO A 140 -1.89 18.80 -7.88
CA PRO A 140 -2.66 18.53 -6.69
C PRO A 140 -3.60 17.33 -6.90
N TYR A 141 -3.75 16.52 -5.87
CA TYR A 141 -4.66 15.39 -5.84
C TYR A 141 -5.22 15.18 -4.44
N THR A 142 -6.35 14.49 -4.35
CA THR A 142 -6.98 14.08 -3.09
C THR A 142 -6.99 12.56 -3.00
N ALA A 143 -6.62 11.99 -1.86
CA ALA A 143 -6.69 10.56 -1.57
C ALA A 143 -8.15 10.18 -1.28
N VAL A 144 -8.77 9.36 -2.15
CA VAL A 144 -10.22 9.05 -2.06
C VAL A 144 -10.48 7.71 -1.41
N HIS A 145 -9.74 6.69 -1.82
CA HIS A 145 -9.90 5.34 -1.32
C HIS A 145 -8.60 4.84 -0.70
N ARG A 146 -8.72 4.03 0.35
CA ARG A 146 -7.59 3.30 0.93
C ARG A 146 -6.98 2.36 -0.11
N GLY A 147 -5.68 2.29 -0.14
CA GLY A 147 -4.99 1.40 -1.07
C GLY A 147 -3.60 1.87 -1.42
N VAL A 148 -3.08 1.25 -2.46
CA VAL A 148 -1.80 1.63 -3.09
C VAL A 148 -2.11 2.12 -4.49
N SER A 149 -2.02 3.42 -4.70
CA SER A 149 -2.17 4.03 -6.01
C SER A 149 -0.82 4.13 -6.69
N TYR A 150 -0.77 3.69 -7.92
CA TYR A 150 0.42 3.80 -8.77
C TYR A 150 0.20 4.83 -9.85
N ILE A 151 1.24 5.58 -10.19
CA ILE A 151 1.25 6.34 -11.44
C ILE A 151 1.53 5.32 -12.56
N VAL A 152 0.49 5.05 -13.35
CA VAL A 152 0.48 3.96 -14.33
C VAL A 152 1.19 4.35 -15.62
N ASP A 153 0.92 5.56 -16.10
CA ASP A 153 1.43 6.04 -17.39
C ASP A 153 1.64 7.56 -17.36
N SER A 154 2.63 8.03 -18.07
CA SER A 154 2.78 9.44 -18.40
C SER A 154 3.09 9.61 -19.87
N ARG A 155 2.29 10.46 -20.52
CA ARG A 155 2.46 10.82 -21.93
C ARG A 155 2.73 12.29 -22.05
N ILE A 156 3.66 12.65 -22.91
CA ILE A 156 4.01 14.05 -23.16
C ILE A 156 3.88 14.32 -24.63
N LYS A 157 3.10 15.33 -24.95
CA LYS A 157 2.97 15.88 -26.30
C LYS A 157 3.73 17.18 -26.38
N ILE A 158 4.77 17.22 -27.17
CA ILE A 158 5.58 18.43 -27.40
C ILE A 158 5.25 18.99 -28.78
N PRO A 159 4.74 20.22 -28.89
CA PRO A 159 4.51 20.87 -30.18
C PRO A 159 5.80 20.98 -30.98
N LYS A 160 5.74 20.71 -32.26
CA LYS A 160 6.85 20.94 -33.18
C LYS A 160 6.96 22.43 -33.51
N ILE A 161 8.16 22.98 -33.42
CA ILE A 161 8.36 24.42 -33.62
C ILE A 161 8.37 24.80 -35.11
N PHE A 162 8.96 23.93 -35.94
CA PHE A 162 9.19 24.22 -37.37
C PHE A 162 8.24 23.49 -38.30
N SER A 163 7.25 22.74 -37.81
CA SER A 163 6.23 22.09 -38.62
C SER A 163 4.96 21.84 -37.79
N PHE A 164 3.88 21.51 -38.51
CA PHE A 164 2.62 21.17 -37.85
C PHE A 164 2.72 19.78 -37.16
N GLY A 165 2.03 19.64 -36.02
CA GLY A 165 1.91 18.41 -35.27
C GLY A 165 2.71 18.40 -33.97
N ASN A 166 2.68 17.23 -33.28
CA ASN A 166 3.29 17.06 -31.99
C ASN A 166 4.28 15.89 -32.03
N MET A 167 5.24 15.92 -31.12
CA MET A 167 6.05 14.76 -30.74
C MET A 167 5.35 14.05 -29.56
N ASP A 168 5.05 12.78 -29.71
CA ASP A 168 4.47 11.99 -28.63
C ASP A 168 5.57 11.18 -27.95
N LEU A 169 5.81 11.50 -26.68
CA LEU A 169 6.73 10.76 -25.82
C LEU A 169 5.91 9.94 -24.84
N LYS A 170 6.13 8.63 -24.85
CA LYS A 170 5.52 7.72 -23.90
C LYS A 170 6.61 7.17 -22.97
N GLN A 171 6.34 7.15 -21.68
CA GLN A 171 7.25 6.56 -20.72
C GLN A 171 7.36 5.04 -20.95
N LEU A 172 8.58 4.56 -21.16
CA LEU A 172 8.89 3.13 -21.20
C LEU A 172 9.30 2.65 -19.81
N GLY A 173 8.45 1.86 -19.22
CA GLY A 173 8.64 1.28 -17.89
C GLY A 173 7.78 1.98 -16.83
N SER A 174 7.14 1.20 -16.02
CA SER A 174 6.41 1.67 -14.87
C SER A 174 7.42 2.26 -13.88
N ALA A 175 7.53 3.58 -13.82
CA ALA A 175 8.05 4.21 -12.63
C ALA A 175 7.02 3.88 -11.55
N GLN A 176 7.36 2.92 -10.71
CA GLN A 176 6.55 2.56 -9.56
C GLN A 176 6.65 3.70 -8.55
N HIS A 177 5.93 4.79 -8.85
CA HIS A 177 5.70 5.82 -7.86
C HIS A 177 4.47 5.39 -7.08
N GLU A 178 4.70 5.06 -5.85
CA GLU A 178 3.73 4.46 -4.96
C GLU A 178 3.17 5.55 -4.04
N ILE A 179 1.86 5.75 -4.10
CA ILE A 179 1.11 6.60 -3.17
C ILE A 179 0.33 5.67 -2.26
N LEU A 180 0.75 5.60 -1.01
CA LEU A 180 0.14 4.74 -0.01
C LEU A 180 -0.94 5.51 0.74
N ILE A 181 -2.18 5.02 0.69
CA ILE A 181 -3.32 5.66 1.32
C ILE A 181 -3.83 4.79 2.46
N TYR A 182 -3.65 5.29 3.68
CA TYR A 182 -4.11 4.65 4.89
C TYR A 182 -5.63 4.75 5.06
N PRO A 183 -6.27 3.77 5.73
CA PRO A 183 -7.65 3.94 6.15
C PRO A 183 -7.77 5.12 7.10
N ASP A 184 -8.89 5.80 7.08
CA ASP A 184 -9.16 6.89 8.03
C ASP A 184 -9.24 6.35 9.46
N LYS A 185 -9.09 7.23 10.45
CA LYS A 185 -9.22 6.89 11.87
C LYS A 185 -10.63 7.16 12.31
N PHE A 186 -11.45 6.13 12.35
CA PHE A 186 -12.81 6.25 12.85
C PHE A 186 -12.89 5.73 14.29
N ALA A 187 -13.28 6.61 15.23
CA ALA A 187 -13.41 6.23 16.63
C ALA A 187 -14.40 5.08 16.81
N VAL A 188 -13.97 4.04 17.50
CA VAL A 188 -14.81 2.88 17.80
C VAL A 188 -15.78 3.25 18.92
N HIS A 189 -17.10 3.24 18.65
CA HIS A 189 -18.12 3.39 19.67
C HIS A 189 -18.05 2.16 20.60
N ASN A 190 -17.74 2.35 21.77
CA ASN A 190 -17.75 1.60 23.02
C ASN A 190 -16.44 1.80 23.78
N GLU A 191 -16.18 3.05 24.18
CA GLU A 191 -15.07 3.44 25.07
C GLU A 191 -15.06 2.73 26.43
N LYS A 192 -16.04 1.88 26.73
CA LYS A 192 -16.06 1.08 27.96
C LYS A 192 -15.11 -0.10 27.96
N ILE A 193 -14.56 -0.51 26.83
CA ILE A 193 -13.31 -1.24 26.81
C ILE A 193 -12.23 -0.19 27.03
N LYS A 194 -12.17 0.40 28.23
CA LYS A 194 -10.89 0.81 28.77
C LYS A 194 -10.06 -0.44 28.57
N PHE A 195 -9.12 -0.36 27.62
CA PHE A 195 -8.02 -1.28 27.60
C PHE A 195 -7.40 -1.14 29.01
N LYS A 196 -8.02 -1.76 30.00
CA LYS A 196 -7.35 -2.04 31.24
C LYS A 196 -6.27 -3.01 30.79
N VAL A 197 -5.20 -2.45 30.27
CA VAL A 197 -3.89 -3.01 30.44
C VAL A 197 -3.71 -2.99 31.95
N ALA A 198 -4.44 -3.87 32.61
CA ALA A 198 -4.15 -4.21 33.95
C ALA A 198 -2.72 -4.74 33.88
N GLU A 199 -1.80 -3.82 34.22
CA GLU A 199 -0.50 -4.14 34.74
C GLU A 199 -0.03 -5.57 34.43
N GLY A 200 0.61 -5.72 33.28
CA GLY A 200 1.73 -6.58 32.99
C GLY A 200 1.61 -8.11 33.11
N ILE A 201 0.77 -8.64 33.94
CA ILE A 201 0.77 -10.07 34.23
C ILE A 201 -0.66 -10.52 34.50
N PHE A 202 -1.32 -11.11 33.51
CA PHE A 202 -2.59 -11.79 33.76
C PHE A 202 -2.31 -13.12 34.48
N ARG A 203 -2.87 -13.28 35.66
CA ARG A 203 -2.96 -14.59 36.31
C ARG A 203 -3.92 -15.46 35.49
N ASN A 204 -3.37 -16.32 34.68
CA ASN A 204 -4.17 -17.32 33.98
C ASN A 204 -3.89 -18.69 34.62
N ASN A 205 -4.82 -19.15 35.41
CA ASN A 205 -4.70 -20.47 36.08
C ASN A 205 -4.58 -21.64 35.11
N GLU A 206 -4.89 -21.44 33.84
CA GLU A 206 -4.80 -22.43 32.76
C GLU A 206 -3.56 -22.28 31.87
N SER A 207 -2.73 -21.26 32.12
CA SER A 207 -1.51 -21.07 31.34
C SER A 207 -0.54 -22.24 31.54
N LEU A 208 0.04 -22.68 30.43
CA LEU A 208 1.13 -23.68 30.44
C LEU A 208 2.50 -23.04 30.75
N TYR A 209 2.57 -21.70 30.75
CA TYR A 209 3.80 -20.98 31.03
C TYR A 209 3.82 -20.48 32.47
N THR A 210 4.91 -20.75 33.15
CA THR A 210 5.17 -20.30 34.52
C THR A 210 6.32 -19.31 34.48
N ASP A 211 6.22 -18.19 35.23
CA ASP A 211 7.32 -17.24 35.35
C ASP A 211 8.28 -17.75 36.45
N PRO A 212 9.51 -18.14 36.09
CA PRO A 212 10.46 -18.66 37.09
C PRO A 212 10.94 -17.58 38.07
N LEU A 213 10.62 -16.31 37.84
CA LEU A 213 10.97 -15.21 38.72
C LEU A 213 9.91 -14.95 39.79
N LEU A 214 8.64 -15.33 39.52
CA LEU A 214 7.51 -15.08 40.43
C LEU A 214 7.09 -16.37 41.14
N THR A 215 7.60 -16.56 42.38
CA THR A 215 7.21 -17.66 43.24
C THR A 215 6.04 -17.25 44.11
N ILE A 216 4.87 -17.92 43.97
CA ILE A 216 3.64 -17.66 44.75
C ILE A 216 3.50 -18.49 45.97
N GLY A 217 4.28 -19.61 46.08
CA GLY A 217 4.19 -20.52 47.22
C GLY A 217 5.16 -21.70 47.13
N ASN A 218 4.99 -22.61 48.02
CA ASN A 218 5.73 -23.89 48.01
C ASN A 218 4.73 -25.03 48.16
N ARG A 219 5.04 -26.20 47.59
CA ARG A 219 4.32 -27.45 47.76
C ARG A 219 5.30 -28.57 47.96
N GLU A 220 4.83 -29.72 48.39
CA GLU A 220 5.66 -30.90 48.46
C GLU A 220 6.28 -31.26 47.11
N TYR A 221 7.55 -31.61 47.13
CA TYR A 221 8.29 -32.03 45.95
C TYR A 221 7.80 -33.38 45.46
N MET A 222 7.50 -33.48 44.17
CA MET A 222 7.17 -34.73 43.49
C MET A 222 8.33 -35.18 42.62
N THR A 223 8.49 -36.49 42.40
CA THR A 223 9.57 -37.04 41.54
C THR A 223 9.49 -36.60 40.08
N SER A 224 8.34 -36.06 39.65
CA SER A 224 8.15 -35.45 38.34
C SER A 224 8.66 -34.03 38.26
N ASP A 225 8.99 -33.37 39.38
CA ASP A 225 9.45 -31.99 39.41
C ASP A 225 10.93 -31.87 39.05
N SER A 226 11.34 -30.77 38.48
CA SER A 226 12.74 -30.46 38.23
C SER A 226 13.47 -30.16 39.54
N LEU A 227 14.69 -30.68 39.68
CA LEU A 227 15.56 -30.36 40.83
C LEU A 227 15.85 -28.87 40.99
N ARG A 228 15.74 -28.09 39.92
CA ARG A 228 15.93 -26.63 39.94
C ARG A 228 14.80 -25.90 40.67
N ASP A 229 13.64 -26.54 40.77
CA ASP A 229 12.44 -25.97 41.38
C ASP A 229 12.40 -26.21 42.89
N ILE A 230 13.35 -26.92 43.46
CA ILE A 230 13.43 -27.15 44.90
C ILE A 230 13.72 -25.82 45.61
N ASN A 231 12.89 -25.52 46.63
CA ASN A 231 13.15 -24.42 47.54
C ASN A 231 13.94 -24.92 48.75
N TRP A 232 15.26 -24.95 48.62
CA TRP A 232 16.17 -25.44 49.65
C TRP A 232 16.00 -24.75 51.01
N LYS A 233 15.67 -23.45 51.00
CA LYS A 233 15.44 -22.71 52.23
C LYS A 233 14.20 -23.18 52.98
N GLN A 234 13.13 -23.43 52.28
CA GLN A 234 11.87 -23.89 52.87
C GLN A 234 12.00 -25.38 53.25
N SER A 235 12.64 -26.20 52.42
CA SER A 235 12.89 -27.61 52.73
C SER A 235 13.68 -27.78 54.01
N ALA A 236 14.68 -26.94 54.25
CA ALA A 236 15.46 -26.95 55.51
C ALA A 236 14.63 -26.58 56.74
N ARG A 237 13.54 -25.82 56.56
CA ARG A 237 12.65 -25.41 57.68
C ARG A 237 11.59 -26.44 57.99
N THR A 238 11.10 -27.16 56.99
CA THR A 238 10.01 -28.12 57.12
C THR A 238 10.54 -29.54 57.38
N GLY A 239 11.80 -29.83 57.06
CA GLY A 239 12.38 -31.16 57.12
C GLY A 239 12.04 -32.05 55.90
N GLU A 240 11.22 -31.56 54.97
CA GLU A 240 10.78 -32.26 53.78
C GLU A 240 11.07 -31.45 52.53
N LEU A 241 11.35 -32.14 51.40
CA LEU A 241 11.62 -31.43 50.14
C LEU A 241 10.39 -30.63 49.64
N GLN A 242 10.59 -29.34 49.45
CA GLN A 242 9.57 -28.43 48.99
C GLN A 242 9.94 -27.88 47.61
N ALA A 243 8.99 -27.95 46.65
CA ALA A 243 9.11 -27.35 45.34
C ALA A 243 8.48 -25.97 45.32
N LYS A 244 9.09 -25.01 44.61
CA LYS A 244 8.55 -23.70 44.37
C LYS A 244 7.32 -23.80 43.46
N VAL A 245 6.26 -23.10 43.79
CA VAL A 245 5.10 -22.92 42.94
C VAL A 245 5.24 -21.54 42.28
N TYR A 246 5.45 -21.56 40.98
CA TYR A 246 5.58 -20.34 40.19
C TYR A 246 4.22 -19.81 39.76
N GLU A 247 4.13 -18.52 39.61
CA GLU A 247 2.93 -17.90 39.07
C GLU A 247 2.77 -18.27 37.58
N LYS A 248 1.59 -18.77 37.25
CA LYS A 248 1.24 -19.00 35.85
C LYS A 248 0.97 -17.64 35.19
N THR A 249 1.83 -17.25 34.30
CA THR A 249 1.78 -15.96 33.64
C THR A 249 1.53 -16.13 32.16
N THR A 250 0.76 -15.21 31.60
CA THR A 250 0.60 -15.07 30.16
C THR A 250 1.02 -13.66 29.80
N TYR A 251 2.00 -13.51 28.93
CA TYR A 251 2.27 -12.20 28.35
C TYR A 251 1.01 -11.71 27.66
N THR A 252 0.67 -10.45 27.88
CA THR A 252 -0.46 -9.83 27.17
C THR A 252 -0.11 -9.68 25.69
N GLU A 253 -0.46 -10.68 24.93
CA GLU A 253 -0.33 -10.66 23.46
C GLU A 253 -1.72 -10.60 22.86
N TRP A 254 -1.87 -9.74 21.84
CA TRP A 254 -3.10 -9.61 21.09
C TRP A 254 -2.94 -10.18 19.70
N LEU A 255 -3.94 -10.89 19.22
CA LEU A 255 -3.98 -11.38 17.86
C LEU A 255 -5.20 -10.82 17.14
N ILE A 256 -4.94 -10.07 16.07
CA ILE A 256 -5.98 -9.51 15.21
C ILE A 256 -6.21 -10.46 14.03
N LEU A 257 -7.40 -11.03 13.95
CA LEU A 257 -7.83 -11.95 12.89
C LEU A 257 -8.77 -11.23 11.94
N ILE A 258 -8.29 -10.97 10.72
CA ILE A 258 -9.08 -10.25 9.72
C ILE A 258 -9.79 -11.22 8.79
N ASN A 259 -11.12 -11.15 8.77
CA ASN A 259 -11.96 -11.89 7.84
C ASN A 259 -12.26 -11.03 6.60
N LEU A 260 -11.69 -11.42 5.47
CA LEU A 260 -11.86 -10.75 4.17
C LEU A 260 -12.92 -11.42 3.29
N ARG A 261 -13.69 -12.38 3.83
CA ARG A 261 -14.66 -13.16 3.06
C ARG A 261 -16.07 -12.99 3.58
N SER A 262 -17.01 -12.77 2.65
CA SER A 262 -18.45 -12.77 2.92
C SER A 262 -19.15 -13.69 1.92
N GLY A 263 -19.48 -14.90 2.36
CA GLY A 263 -20.22 -15.88 1.56
C GLY A 263 -19.43 -16.53 0.41
N SER A 264 -18.99 -15.79 -0.59
CA SER A 264 -18.22 -16.32 -1.72
C SER A 264 -16.72 -16.05 -1.61
N ILE A 265 -15.90 -16.80 -2.36
CA ILE A 265 -14.43 -16.73 -2.33
C ILE A 265 -13.89 -15.35 -2.70
N PHE A 266 -14.61 -14.62 -3.56
CA PHE A 266 -14.19 -13.32 -4.08
C PHE A 266 -15.01 -12.14 -3.57
N ALA A 267 -15.99 -12.39 -2.68
CA ALA A 267 -16.82 -11.32 -2.15
C ALA A 267 -16.30 -10.86 -0.78
N PRO A 268 -15.72 -9.67 -0.67
CA PRO A 268 -15.39 -9.10 0.62
C PRO A 268 -16.67 -8.73 1.39
N PRO A 269 -16.62 -8.61 2.71
CA PRO A 269 -17.72 -8.04 3.49
C PRO A 269 -18.05 -6.64 2.98
N LYS A 270 -19.35 -6.31 2.88
CA LYS A 270 -19.79 -5.00 2.37
C LYS A 270 -19.25 -3.81 3.16
N ASN A 271 -18.98 -4.02 4.44
CA ASN A 271 -18.50 -3.02 5.40
C ASN A 271 -16.98 -3.09 5.68
N ILE A 272 -16.21 -3.77 4.84
CA ILE A 272 -14.79 -4.03 5.09
C ILE A 272 -13.98 -2.73 5.28
N GLU A 273 -14.31 -1.68 4.55
CA GLU A 273 -13.63 -0.38 4.69
C GLU A 273 -13.88 0.26 6.06
N ASN A 274 -15.11 0.18 6.57
CA ASN A 274 -15.44 0.65 7.93
C ASN A 274 -14.69 -0.16 8.99
N ILE A 275 -14.55 -1.46 8.80
CA ILE A 275 -13.76 -2.34 9.67
C ILE A 275 -12.28 -1.92 9.66
N PHE A 276 -11.70 -1.59 8.50
CA PHE A 276 -10.32 -1.13 8.42
C PHE A 276 -10.10 0.24 9.07
N GLU A 277 -11.06 1.15 8.94
CA GLU A 277 -11.04 2.44 9.63
C GLU A 277 -11.05 2.26 11.16
N LYS A 278 -11.87 1.35 11.67
CA LYS A 278 -11.89 0.99 13.10
C LYS A 278 -10.62 0.28 13.56
N LEU A 279 -10.07 -0.64 12.75
CA LEU A 279 -8.79 -1.28 13.05
C LEU A 279 -7.65 -0.25 13.07
N SER A 280 -7.66 0.74 12.18
CA SER A 280 -6.70 1.84 12.19
C SER A 280 -6.72 2.62 13.52
N PHE A 281 -7.91 2.88 14.05
CA PHE A 281 -8.07 3.52 15.36
C PHE A 281 -7.57 2.61 16.50
N LEU A 282 -8.04 1.36 16.54
CA LEU A 282 -7.68 0.39 17.57
C LEU A 282 -6.17 0.14 17.64
N THR A 283 -5.50 0.02 16.51
CA THR A 283 -4.04 -0.17 16.47
C THR A 283 -3.30 1.05 17.02
N GLY A 284 -3.85 2.25 16.83
CA GLY A 284 -3.33 3.46 17.48
C GLY A 284 -3.44 3.42 18.98
N GLU A 285 -4.55 2.93 19.53
CA GLU A 285 -4.75 2.80 20.98
C GLU A 285 -3.88 1.68 21.58
N ILE A 286 -3.83 0.51 20.92
CA ILE A 286 -2.94 -0.60 21.32
C ILE A 286 -1.47 -0.15 21.35
N ALA A 287 -1.05 0.65 20.37
CA ALA A 287 0.32 1.15 20.30
C ALA A 287 0.66 2.16 21.40
N LYS A 288 -0.31 2.98 21.84
CA LYS A 288 -0.14 3.91 22.98
C LYS A 288 0.09 3.18 24.30
N GLU A 289 -0.60 2.05 24.46
CA GLU A 289 -0.51 1.20 25.64
C GLU A 289 0.69 0.24 25.61
N ASN A 290 1.50 0.28 24.55
CA ASN A 290 2.70 -0.53 24.39
C ASN A 290 2.45 -2.04 24.42
N ILE A 291 1.27 -2.47 23.98
CA ILE A 291 0.87 -3.88 23.94
C ILE A 291 1.47 -4.56 22.72
N ASN A 292 1.99 -5.77 22.90
CA ASN A 292 2.43 -6.61 21.77
C ASN A 292 1.22 -7.19 21.04
N TYR A 293 1.22 -7.10 19.73
CA TYR A 293 0.16 -7.68 18.91
C TYR A 293 0.68 -8.21 17.58
N SER A 294 -0.06 -9.14 17.02
CA SER A 294 0.15 -9.68 15.67
C SER A 294 -1.14 -9.60 14.87
N MET A 295 -1.05 -9.62 13.56
CA MET A 295 -2.19 -9.58 12.66
C MET A 295 -2.08 -10.70 11.64
N ILE A 296 -3.18 -11.43 11.43
CA ILE A 296 -3.29 -12.44 10.38
C ILE A 296 -4.62 -12.24 9.63
N ALA A 297 -4.57 -12.27 8.30
CA ALA A 297 -5.75 -12.21 7.45
C ALA A 297 -5.98 -13.54 6.72
N ASN A 298 -7.25 -13.92 6.49
CA ASN A 298 -7.61 -15.15 5.80
C ASN A 298 -7.39 -15.11 4.27
N MET A 299 -6.35 -14.39 3.84
CA MET A 299 -5.88 -14.36 2.45
C MET A 299 -4.56 -15.13 2.31
N LYS A 300 -4.39 -15.80 1.17
CA LYS A 300 -3.12 -16.44 0.83
C LYS A 300 -2.20 -15.45 0.14
N THR A 301 -0.94 -15.44 0.57
CA THR A 301 0.14 -14.77 -0.15
C THR A 301 0.70 -15.71 -1.23
N PHE A 302 1.27 -15.14 -2.28
CA PHE A 302 1.92 -15.94 -3.33
C PHE A 302 3.25 -16.55 -2.88
N ASP A 303 3.87 -15.96 -1.86
CA ASP A 303 5.08 -16.46 -1.25
C ASP A 303 4.75 -17.52 -0.20
N GLU A 304 5.22 -18.75 -0.38
CA GLU A 304 5.15 -19.90 0.55
C GLU A 304 3.77 -20.47 0.89
N GLY A 305 2.69 -20.00 0.28
CA GLY A 305 1.34 -20.51 0.52
C GLY A 305 0.74 -20.24 1.90
N ASN A 306 1.38 -19.37 2.67
CA ASN A 306 0.98 -18.99 4.01
C ASN A 306 -0.05 -17.85 3.99
N TYR A 307 -0.70 -17.63 5.13
CA TYR A 307 -1.61 -16.50 5.32
C TYR A 307 -0.83 -15.19 5.38
N TYR A 308 -1.50 -14.09 4.99
CA TYR A 308 -0.93 -12.75 5.15
C TYR A 308 -0.81 -12.43 6.65
N ARG A 309 0.42 -12.30 7.12
CA ARG A 309 0.77 -12.21 8.53
C ARG A 309 1.74 -11.07 8.79
N ILE A 310 1.58 -10.43 9.93
CA ILE A 310 2.54 -9.47 10.48
C ILE A 310 2.67 -9.76 11.97
N ASP A 311 3.89 -10.01 12.40
CA ASP A 311 4.21 -10.39 13.76
C ASP A 311 4.95 -9.29 14.52
N ASP A 312 4.99 -9.46 15.84
CA ASP A 312 5.81 -8.69 16.77
C ASP A 312 5.63 -7.17 16.67
N LEU A 313 4.39 -6.76 16.49
CA LEU A 313 4.04 -5.35 16.46
C LEU A 313 4.01 -4.79 17.89
N ASN A 314 4.87 -3.80 18.17
CA ASN A 314 4.93 -3.11 19.45
C ASN A 314 5.21 -1.62 19.28
N GLY A 315 4.53 -0.79 20.08
CA GLY A 315 4.73 0.65 20.13
C GLY A 315 4.35 1.39 18.84
N VAL A 316 4.73 2.67 18.78
CA VAL A 316 4.30 3.59 17.71
C VAL A 316 4.80 3.20 16.31
N ARG A 317 5.98 2.58 16.20
CA ARG A 317 6.51 2.14 14.90
C ARG A 317 5.66 1.04 14.27
N SER A 318 5.14 0.15 15.10
CA SER A 318 4.30 -0.95 14.64
C SER A 318 2.92 -0.49 14.15
N CYS A 319 2.40 0.60 14.71
CA CYS A 319 1.18 1.22 14.20
C CYS A 319 1.31 1.57 12.71
N ARG A 320 2.45 2.14 12.32
CA ARG A 320 2.72 2.44 10.91
C ARG A 320 2.77 1.17 10.05
N THR A 321 3.47 0.14 10.51
CA THR A 321 3.55 -1.15 9.78
C THR A 321 2.16 -1.76 9.60
N MET A 322 1.32 -1.69 10.62
CA MET A 322 -0.07 -2.16 10.53
C MET A 322 -0.90 -1.33 9.55
N LEU A 323 -0.78 0.00 9.57
CA LEU A 323 -1.47 0.89 8.63
C LEU A 323 -1.04 0.62 7.17
N GLU A 324 0.25 0.38 6.94
CA GLU A 324 0.79 0.00 5.63
C GLU A 324 0.23 -1.36 5.17
N ALA A 325 0.11 -2.31 6.09
CA ALA A 325 -0.52 -3.60 5.81
C ALA A 325 -1.99 -3.46 5.45
N LEU A 326 -2.75 -2.73 6.26
CA LEU A 326 -4.16 -2.46 5.98
C LEU A 326 -4.35 -1.76 4.62
N ALA A 327 -3.46 -0.84 4.26
CA ALA A 327 -3.49 -0.19 2.95
C ALA A 327 -3.19 -1.17 1.79
N LYS A 328 -2.28 -2.12 1.98
CA LYS A 328 -1.88 -3.10 0.96
C LYS A 328 -2.89 -4.24 0.76
N ILE A 329 -3.73 -4.52 1.74
CA ILE A 329 -4.78 -5.55 1.60
C ILE A 329 -5.80 -5.07 0.56
N LYS A 330 -5.84 -5.75 -0.58
CA LYS A 330 -6.85 -5.51 -1.62
C LYS A 330 -8.16 -6.18 -1.23
N THR A 331 -9.29 -5.50 -1.49
CA THR A 331 -10.63 -6.02 -1.18
C THR A 331 -10.99 -7.24 -2.03
N VAL A 332 -10.41 -7.37 -3.23
CA VAL A 332 -10.58 -8.54 -4.09
C VAL A 332 -9.31 -9.35 -4.09
N THR A 333 -9.31 -10.46 -3.35
CA THR A 333 -8.16 -11.35 -3.20
C THR A 333 -8.62 -12.79 -2.99
N PHE A 334 -7.72 -13.76 -3.15
CA PHE A 334 -8.01 -15.16 -2.84
C PHE A 334 -8.09 -15.36 -1.33
N THR A 335 -9.28 -15.68 -0.84
CA THR A 335 -9.55 -15.90 0.58
C THR A 335 -9.91 -17.36 0.85
N ILE A 336 -9.58 -17.81 2.06
CA ILE A 336 -10.02 -19.10 2.59
C ILE A 336 -11.22 -18.88 3.50
N SER A 337 -12.06 -19.90 3.66
CA SER A 337 -13.18 -19.80 4.60
C SER A 337 -12.66 -19.53 6.02
N PHE A 338 -13.35 -18.68 6.75
CA PHE A 338 -12.87 -18.20 8.04
C PHE A 338 -12.82 -19.31 9.08
N GLU A 339 -13.69 -20.31 8.97
CA GLU A 339 -13.69 -21.51 9.83
C GLU A 339 -12.39 -22.31 9.69
N ARG A 340 -11.98 -22.57 8.43
CA ARG A 340 -10.72 -23.28 8.15
C ARG A 340 -9.51 -22.47 8.59
N PHE A 341 -9.58 -21.17 8.46
CA PHE A 341 -8.56 -20.26 8.92
C PHE A 341 -8.42 -20.28 10.45
N LEU A 342 -9.53 -20.22 11.21
CA LEU A 342 -9.53 -20.31 12.66
C LEU A 342 -8.96 -21.67 13.15
N ASN A 343 -9.32 -22.75 12.48
CA ASN A 343 -8.75 -24.07 12.78
C ASN A 343 -7.23 -24.08 12.56
N HIS A 344 -6.75 -23.50 11.47
CA HIS A 344 -5.32 -23.36 11.23
C HIS A 344 -4.62 -22.56 12.35
N VAL A 345 -5.20 -21.44 12.74
CA VAL A 345 -4.67 -20.62 13.85
C VAL A 345 -4.60 -21.42 15.15
N GLN A 346 -5.61 -22.22 15.45
CA GLN A 346 -5.61 -23.08 16.65
C GLN A 346 -4.51 -24.15 16.67
N LEU A 347 -4.19 -24.70 15.50
CA LEU A 347 -3.26 -25.84 15.38
C LEU A 347 -1.79 -25.41 15.24
N TYR A 348 -1.55 -24.26 14.59
CA TYR A 348 -0.21 -23.89 14.16
C TYR A 348 0.30 -22.58 14.76
N GLU A 349 -0.58 -21.80 15.42
CA GLU A 349 -0.19 -20.50 15.97
C GLU A 349 -0.05 -20.56 17.50
N LYS A 350 0.83 -19.71 18.02
CA LYS A 350 0.89 -19.46 19.45
C LYS A 350 -0.40 -18.78 19.90
N ILE A 351 -1.09 -19.39 20.86
CA ILE A 351 -2.36 -18.88 21.33
C ILE A 351 -2.11 -17.65 22.21
N PRO A 352 -2.64 -16.47 21.81
CA PRO A 352 -2.48 -15.23 22.56
C PRO A 352 -3.43 -15.17 23.75
N SER A 353 -3.26 -14.17 24.61
CA SER A 353 -4.22 -13.89 25.70
C SER A 353 -5.52 -13.29 25.21
N HIS A 354 -5.46 -12.52 24.12
CA HIS A 354 -6.59 -11.79 23.56
C HIS A 354 -6.66 -11.95 22.04
N ILE A 355 -7.86 -12.16 21.53
CA ILE A 355 -8.15 -12.21 20.09
C ILE A 355 -9.16 -11.14 19.73
N ILE A 356 -8.89 -10.35 18.70
CA ILE A 356 -9.87 -9.51 18.03
C ILE A 356 -10.14 -10.13 16.67
N PHE A 357 -11.34 -10.58 16.40
CA PHE A 357 -11.71 -11.01 15.06
C PHE A 357 -12.68 -10.05 14.40
N THR A 358 -12.61 -9.96 13.07
CA THR A 358 -13.48 -9.08 12.29
C THR A 358 -14.56 -9.86 11.56
N GLY A 359 -15.74 -9.23 11.41
CA GLY A 359 -16.83 -9.74 10.61
C GLY A 359 -17.92 -10.47 11.40
N GLN A 360 -18.85 -11.07 10.63
CA GLN A 360 -20.00 -11.76 11.20
C GLN A 360 -19.67 -13.21 11.55
N THR A 361 -20.40 -13.75 12.52
CA THR A 361 -20.30 -15.14 12.94
C THR A 361 -21.36 -16.03 12.27
N ASN A 362 -21.07 -17.31 12.18
CA ASN A 362 -21.98 -18.36 11.82
C ASN A 362 -21.75 -19.58 12.78
N PRO A 363 -22.63 -20.60 12.80
CA PRO A 363 -22.47 -21.72 13.71
C PRO A 363 -21.12 -22.44 13.66
N LEU A 364 -20.48 -22.47 12.48
CA LEU A 364 -19.16 -23.09 12.32
C LEU A 364 -18.05 -22.22 12.91
N ILE A 365 -18.09 -20.92 12.65
CA ILE A 365 -17.17 -19.94 13.26
C ILE A 365 -17.34 -19.93 14.78
N ASP A 366 -18.59 -19.94 15.26
CA ASP A 366 -18.89 -19.97 16.69
C ASP A 366 -18.29 -21.19 17.40
N LYS A 367 -18.33 -22.35 16.74
CA LYS A 367 -17.69 -23.56 17.26
C LYS A 367 -16.19 -23.37 17.46
N GLU A 368 -15.50 -22.86 16.46
CA GLU A 368 -14.06 -22.62 16.52
C GLU A 368 -13.70 -21.55 17.57
N LEU A 369 -14.47 -20.46 17.65
CA LEU A 369 -14.27 -19.42 18.66
C LEU A 369 -14.49 -19.93 20.08
N THR A 370 -15.43 -20.85 20.28
CA THR A 370 -15.67 -21.47 21.58
C THR A 370 -14.46 -22.27 22.08
N HIS A 371 -13.69 -22.88 21.20
CA HIS A 371 -12.44 -23.55 21.57
C HIS A 371 -11.41 -22.59 22.16
N PHE A 372 -11.29 -21.37 21.62
CA PHE A 372 -10.41 -20.34 22.20
C PHE A 372 -10.91 -19.92 23.59
N LEU A 373 -12.22 -19.72 23.77
CA LEU A 373 -12.79 -19.38 25.07
C LEU A 373 -12.50 -20.46 26.12
N HIS A 374 -12.62 -21.75 25.77
CA HIS A 374 -12.30 -22.87 26.68
C HIS A 374 -10.82 -22.92 27.06
N ARG A 375 -9.93 -22.36 26.26
CA ARG A 375 -8.51 -22.23 26.57
C ARG A 375 -8.16 -20.95 27.36
N GLY A 376 -9.18 -20.22 27.85
CA GLY A 376 -8.99 -19.01 28.65
C GLY A 376 -8.65 -17.76 27.84
N VAL A 377 -8.77 -17.81 26.50
CA VAL A 377 -8.53 -16.64 25.63
C VAL A 377 -9.72 -15.70 25.68
N THR A 378 -9.45 -14.41 25.88
CA THR A 378 -10.51 -13.39 25.74
C THR A 378 -10.71 -13.04 24.29
N VAL A 379 -11.93 -13.25 23.79
CA VAL A 379 -12.26 -13.02 22.38
C VAL A 379 -13.15 -11.79 22.24
N TYR A 380 -12.80 -10.90 21.30
CA TYR A 380 -13.56 -9.70 20.92
C TYR A 380 -13.97 -9.80 19.47
N GLN A 381 -15.17 -9.34 19.19
CA GLN A 381 -15.70 -9.17 17.83
C GLN A 381 -15.67 -7.70 17.45
N LEU A 382 -15.08 -7.40 16.30
CA LEU A 382 -15.13 -6.07 15.69
C LEU A 382 -16.07 -6.10 14.49
N ASP A 383 -17.17 -5.36 14.58
CA ASP A 383 -18.16 -5.21 13.52
C ASP A 383 -18.53 -3.75 13.25
N GLU A 384 -19.63 -3.53 12.54
CA GLU A 384 -20.14 -2.18 12.25
C GLU A 384 -20.54 -1.40 13.52
N ASN A 385 -20.94 -2.09 14.58
CA ASN A 385 -21.40 -1.48 15.82
C ASN A 385 -20.25 -1.12 16.76
N GLY A 386 -19.09 -1.71 16.55
CA GLY A 386 -17.92 -1.47 17.37
C GLY A 386 -17.22 -2.73 17.81
N LEU A 387 -16.49 -2.63 18.92
CA LEU A 387 -15.77 -3.74 19.55
C LEU A 387 -16.60 -4.29 20.72
N GLU A 388 -17.01 -5.54 20.65
CA GLU A 388 -17.78 -6.21 21.69
C GLU A 388 -17.08 -7.47 22.16
N ARG A 389 -17.19 -7.80 23.45
CA ARG A 389 -16.67 -9.07 23.96
C ARG A 389 -17.56 -10.21 23.49
N TYR A 390 -16.95 -11.19 22.84
CA TYR A 390 -17.65 -12.36 22.34
C TYR A 390 -18.00 -13.30 23.50
N GLY A 391 -19.24 -13.77 23.54
CA GLY A 391 -19.74 -14.68 24.59
C GLY A 391 -20.58 -14.02 25.69
N GLU A 392 -20.47 -12.72 25.95
CA GLU A 392 -21.29 -12.06 27.00
C GLU A 392 -22.80 -11.97 26.63
N LYS A 393 -23.14 -11.85 25.36
CA LYS A 393 -24.55 -11.78 24.92
C LYS A 393 -25.30 -13.13 24.97
N ARG A 394 -24.60 -14.27 25.12
CA ARG A 394 -25.26 -15.60 25.16
C ARG A 394 -25.70 -16.04 26.57
N ALA A 395 -25.24 -15.35 27.61
CA ALA A 395 -25.64 -15.64 28.99
C ALA A 395 -27.01 -15.04 29.38
N VAL A 396 -27.64 -14.27 28.47
CA VAL A 396 -28.92 -13.56 28.73
C VAL A 396 -30.08 -14.09 27.87
N ARG A 397 -29.92 -15.24 27.21
CA ARG A 397 -31.03 -15.91 26.51
C ARG A 397 -31.25 -17.31 27.02
#